data_2b80883a2dc01ac02e5b6df9b1678ada
#
_entry.id   2b80883a2dc01ac02e5b6df9b1678ada
#
_cell.length_a   1.000
_cell.length_b   1.000
_cell.length_c   1.000
_cell.angle_alpha   90.00
_cell.angle_beta   90.00
_cell.angle_gamma   90.00
#
_symmetry.space_group_name_H-M   'P 1'
#
loop_
_entity.id
_entity.type
_entity.pdbx_description
1 polymer ?
#
loop_
_entity_poly.entity_id
_entity_poly.type
_entity_poly.pdbx_seq_one_letter_code
_entity_poly.pdbx_strand_id
1 'polypeptide(L)'
;KKGVSALYQSFNRNKEIVELDLSSDEGRKEFENQLSNADVLIEEWAPDSDESRRYDYSILEEKNPSLIHLSLSAFGHRGPMRNLPGSDLTIQAMCGYLRTLGDVGEEPIRVGADVVSTCTAAMSLIALLSALYHQIQTGKGQKINSSMLGTMMAIKTLQWSGFSDPDNWEGNFCKNETDGSNYGQRTKDGSIFATPSPALIEEKFYEMITEFGMLEDFKKDEELVQNWWNSFGVGTKASYARPLWDKYLTKMTSDEVLEIFNRYEVWAVEFSEIDKLKDHPQIEYLQMFEKHDDGTYLRAPWKTPWGFPSLDPIE
;
A
#
# COMPACT_ATOMS: atom_id res chain seq x y z
N LYS A 1 -5.04 -6.50 -25.10
CA LYS A 1 -5.67 -6.60 -26.44
C LYS A 1 -5.23 -5.40 -27.27
N LYS A 2 -4.83 -5.56 -28.52
CA LYS A 2 -4.37 -4.51 -29.45
C LYS A 2 -3.08 -3.75 -29.04
N GLY A 3 -2.15 -4.35 -28.29
CA GLY A 3 -0.84 -3.73 -27.98
C GLY A 3 -0.85 -2.74 -26.81
N VAL A 4 -1.99 -2.45 -26.19
CA VAL A 4 -2.08 -1.59 -25.00
C VAL A 4 -2.12 -2.46 -23.75
N SER A 5 -1.32 -2.13 -22.73
CA SER A 5 -1.28 -2.89 -21.48
C SER A 5 -2.57 -2.70 -20.67
N ALA A 6 -3.00 -3.75 -19.95
CA ALA A 6 -4.15 -3.67 -19.06
C ALA A 6 -3.95 -2.63 -17.93
N LEU A 7 -2.71 -2.48 -17.45
CA LEU A 7 -2.35 -1.50 -16.45
C LEU A 7 -2.54 -0.07 -16.96
N TYR A 8 -2.07 0.21 -18.19
CA TYR A 8 -2.25 1.51 -18.82
C TYR A 8 -3.74 1.85 -18.98
N GLN A 9 -4.54 0.89 -19.44
CA GLN A 9 -5.98 1.08 -19.57
C GLN A 9 -6.66 1.35 -18.22
N SER A 10 -6.27 0.62 -17.17
CA SER A 10 -6.85 0.81 -15.83
C SER A 10 -6.56 2.19 -15.25
N PHE A 11 -5.34 2.70 -15.43
CA PHE A 11 -4.94 3.98 -14.84
C PHE A 11 -5.29 5.20 -15.68
N ASN A 12 -5.65 5.04 -16.96
CA ASN A 12 -5.95 6.16 -17.83
C ASN A 12 -7.43 6.27 -18.24
N ARG A 13 -8.32 5.56 -17.54
CA ARG A 13 -9.78 5.70 -17.73
C ARG A 13 -10.22 7.11 -17.37
N ASN A 14 -11.26 7.62 -18.03
CA ASN A 14 -11.80 8.98 -17.89
C ASN A 14 -10.77 10.08 -18.20
N LYS A 15 -9.79 9.81 -19.06
CA LYS A 15 -8.79 10.79 -19.48
C LYS A 15 -8.81 10.94 -20.98
N GLU A 16 -8.76 12.15 -21.43
CA GLU A 16 -8.41 12.51 -22.81
C GLU A 16 -6.88 12.53 -22.93
N ILE A 17 -6.34 11.85 -23.94
CA ILE A 17 -4.90 11.78 -24.17
C ILE A 17 -4.53 12.72 -25.30
N VAL A 18 -3.69 13.71 -24.99
CA VAL A 18 -3.17 14.69 -25.92
C VAL A 18 -1.65 14.56 -25.98
N GLU A 19 -1.10 14.47 -27.18
CA GLU A 19 0.33 14.46 -27.40
C GLU A 19 0.80 15.85 -27.83
N LEU A 20 1.67 16.47 -27.04
CA LEU A 20 2.21 17.81 -27.26
C LEU A 20 3.73 17.81 -27.19
N ASP A 21 4.38 18.41 -28.17
CA ASP A 21 5.82 18.68 -28.14
C ASP A 21 6.09 20.05 -27.51
N LEU A 22 6.40 20.06 -26.22
CA LEU A 22 6.71 21.30 -25.49
C LEU A 22 8.05 21.94 -25.89
N SER A 23 8.84 21.28 -26.71
CA SER A 23 10.05 21.91 -27.33
C SER A 23 9.69 22.83 -28.49
N SER A 24 8.54 22.59 -29.13
CA SER A 24 8.02 23.43 -30.24
C SER A 24 7.22 24.64 -29.73
N ASP A 25 7.13 25.70 -30.54
CA ASP A 25 6.31 26.87 -30.20
C ASP A 25 4.82 26.57 -30.28
N GLU A 26 4.41 25.72 -31.21
CA GLU A 26 3.04 25.29 -31.41
C GLU A 26 2.56 24.45 -30.20
N GLY A 27 3.36 23.46 -29.78
CA GLY A 27 3.02 22.60 -28.65
C GLY A 27 2.94 23.38 -27.34
N ARG A 28 3.86 24.33 -27.13
CA ARG A 28 3.79 25.24 -25.97
C ARG A 28 2.53 26.11 -25.96
N LYS A 29 2.18 26.69 -27.10
CA LYS A 29 0.99 27.53 -27.24
C LYS A 29 -0.27 26.74 -26.97
N GLU A 30 -0.35 25.52 -27.48
CA GLU A 30 -1.50 24.63 -27.19
C GLU A 30 -1.57 24.26 -25.72
N PHE A 31 -0.45 23.90 -25.10
CA PHE A 31 -0.40 23.63 -23.65
C PHE A 31 -0.84 24.84 -22.82
N GLU A 32 -0.36 26.05 -23.15
CA GLU A 32 -0.75 27.27 -22.44
C GLU A 32 -2.24 27.60 -22.62
N ASN A 33 -2.79 27.29 -23.79
CA ASN A 33 -4.21 27.44 -24.05
C ASN A 33 -5.05 26.50 -23.18
N GLN A 34 -4.69 25.24 -23.06
CA GLN A 34 -5.34 24.29 -22.18
C GLN A 34 -5.19 24.69 -20.70
N LEU A 35 -4.00 25.10 -20.29
CA LEU A 35 -3.70 25.50 -18.93
C LEU A 35 -4.48 26.74 -18.48
N SER A 36 -4.79 27.66 -19.40
CA SER A 36 -5.58 28.87 -19.08
C SER A 36 -7.00 28.56 -18.60
N ASN A 37 -7.54 27.39 -18.94
CA ASN A 37 -8.88 26.94 -18.59
C ASN A 37 -8.86 25.80 -17.54
N ALA A 38 -7.68 25.39 -17.09
CA ALA A 38 -7.53 24.31 -16.13
C ALA A 38 -7.74 24.80 -14.69
N ASP A 39 -8.43 24.03 -13.87
CA ASP A 39 -8.53 24.23 -12.43
C ASP A 39 -7.30 23.72 -11.71
N VAL A 40 -6.69 22.65 -12.24
CA VAL A 40 -5.56 21.94 -11.64
C VAL A 40 -4.54 21.60 -12.71
N LEU A 41 -3.27 21.89 -12.44
CA LEU A 41 -2.10 21.33 -13.14
C LEU A 41 -1.47 20.28 -12.24
N ILE A 42 -1.29 19.05 -12.76
CA ILE A 42 -0.47 18.00 -12.14
C ILE A 42 0.69 17.70 -13.05
N GLU A 43 1.91 17.81 -12.53
CA GLU A 43 3.11 17.56 -13.33
C GLU A 43 4.18 16.81 -12.52
N GLU A 44 5.12 16.21 -13.24
CA GLU A 44 6.22 15.42 -12.70
C GLU A 44 7.55 15.82 -13.36
N TRP A 45 7.73 17.10 -13.57
CA TRP A 45 8.96 17.64 -14.16
C TRP A 45 10.12 17.61 -13.15
N ALA A 46 11.34 17.41 -13.67
CA ALA A 46 12.52 17.57 -12.83
C ALA A 46 12.58 19.01 -12.31
N PRO A 47 12.87 19.26 -11.02
CA PRO A 47 12.79 20.60 -10.40
C PRO A 47 13.61 21.70 -11.09
N ASP A 48 14.71 21.33 -11.77
CA ASP A 48 15.56 22.28 -12.49
C ASP A 48 15.42 22.16 -14.02
N SER A 49 14.38 21.48 -14.54
CA SER A 49 14.12 21.38 -15.98
C SER A 49 13.64 22.71 -16.57
N ASP A 50 13.68 22.82 -17.89
CA ASP A 50 13.20 24.01 -18.60
C ASP A 50 11.70 24.19 -18.44
N GLU A 51 10.93 23.08 -18.41
CA GLU A 51 9.50 23.07 -18.17
C GLU A 51 9.17 23.58 -16.77
N SER A 52 9.86 23.06 -15.73
CA SER A 52 9.68 23.48 -14.35
C SER A 52 9.95 24.98 -14.13
N ARG A 53 10.95 25.54 -14.85
CA ARG A 53 11.25 26.98 -14.78
C ARG A 53 10.26 27.82 -15.58
N ARG A 54 9.86 27.36 -16.77
CA ARG A 54 8.94 28.06 -17.66
C ARG A 54 7.54 28.16 -17.08
N TYR A 55 7.11 27.10 -16.41
CA TYR A 55 5.78 26.95 -15.81
C TYR A 55 5.84 26.99 -14.28
N ASP A 56 6.80 27.76 -13.72
CA ASP A 56 6.82 27.98 -12.27
C ASP A 56 5.51 28.62 -11.78
N TYR A 57 5.08 28.21 -10.59
CA TYR A 57 3.82 28.66 -10.05
C TYR A 57 3.70 30.17 -9.96
N SER A 58 4.78 30.88 -9.66
CA SER A 58 4.78 32.35 -9.64
C SER A 58 4.41 33.00 -10.97
N ILE A 59 4.72 32.33 -12.09
CA ILE A 59 4.35 32.79 -13.44
C ILE A 59 2.91 32.39 -13.76
N LEU A 60 2.50 31.19 -13.31
CA LEU A 60 1.18 30.65 -13.57
C LEU A 60 0.10 31.38 -12.79
N GLU A 61 0.34 31.73 -11.51
CA GLU A 61 -0.64 32.45 -10.68
C GLU A 61 -0.94 33.86 -11.18
N GLU A 62 0.00 34.50 -11.89
CA GLU A 62 -0.26 35.80 -12.53
C GLU A 62 -1.29 35.70 -13.67
N LYS A 63 -1.29 34.55 -14.40
CA LYS A 63 -2.20 34.29 -15.52
C LYS A 63 -3.53 33.67 -15.05
N ASN A 64 -3.46 32.77 -14.08
CA ASN A 64 -4.60 32.07 -13.51
C ASN A 64 -4.47 32.00 -11.97
N PRO A 65 -4.92 33.03 -11.22
CA PRO A 65 -4.81 33.08 -9.77
C PRO A 65 -5.56 31.98 -9.02
N SER A 66 -6.47 31.29 -9.69
CA SER A 66 -7.22 30.17 -9.12
C SER A 66 -6.57 28.81 -9.37
N LEU A 67 -5.54 28.73 -10.20
CA LEU A 67 -4.89 27.46 -10.55
C LEU A 67 -4.30 26.77 -9.32
N ILE A 68 -4.61 25.50 -9.15
CA ILE A 68 -3.90 24.62 -8.22
C ILE A 68 -2.81 23.90 -8.99
N HIS A 69 -1.56 24.03 -8.54
CA HIS A 69 -0.39 23.41 -9.20
C HIS A 69 0.17 22.33 -8.28
N LEU A 70 -0.07 21.06 -8.61
CA LEU A 70 0.50 19.90 -7.91
C LEU A 70 1.75 19.43 -8.65
N SER A 71 2.91 19.63 -8.05
CA SER A 71 4.21 19.18 -8.56
C SER A 71 4.67 17.94 -7.78
N LEU A 72 4.92 16.86 -8.51
CA LEU A 72 5.37 15.58 -7.99
C LEU A 72 6.86 15.38 -8.24
N SER A 73 7.56 14.76 -7.32
CA SER A 73 8.98 14.42 -7.49
C SER A 73 9.35 13.15 -6.73
N ALA A 74 10.41 12.48 -7.15
CA ALA A 74 10.87 11.27 -6.46
C ALA A 74 11.42 11.59 -5.05
N PHE A 75 12.33 12.56 -4.95
CA PHE A 75 13.09 12.86 -3.73
C PHE A 75 12.75 14.20 -3.07
N GLY A 76 11.81 14.95 -3.63
CA GLY A 76 11.46 16.30 -3.18
C GLY A 76 12.06 17.40 -4.06
N HIS A 77 11.51 18.60 -3.93
CA HIS A 77 11.87 19.77 -4.74
C HIS A 77 13.11 20.53 -4.22
N ARG A 78 13.68 20.07 -3.12
CA ARG A 78 14.86 20.69 -2.47
C ARG A 78 15.84 19.59 -2.03
N GLY A 79 17.06 19.99 -1.72
CA GLY A 79 18.09 19.10 -1.24
C GLY A 79 18.96 18.49 -2.34
N PRO A 80 19.96 17.67 -1.96
CA PRO A 80 20.99 17.19 -2.87
C PRO A 80 20.49 16.23 -3.94
N MET A 81 19.36 15.56 -3.72
CA MET A 81 18.80 14.55 -4.62
C MET A 81 17.66 15.07 -5.50
N ARG A 82 17.32 16.37 -5.44
CA ARG A 82 16.12 16.91 -6.08
C ARG A 82 16.01 16.64 -7.59
N ASN A 83 17.15 16.53 -8.28
CA ASN A 83 17.21 16.29 -9.72
C ASN A 83 17.55 14.85 -10.10
N LEU A 84 17.67 13.95 -9.11
CA LEU A 84 17.92 12.55 -9.40
C LEU A 84 16.63 11.89 -9.89
N PRO A 85 16.71 11.08 -10.95
CA PRO A 85 15.58 10.27 -11.35
C PRO A 85 15.27 9.22 -10.26
N GLY A 86 14.00 9.00 -10.00
CA GLY A 86 13.54 7.99 -9.06
C GLY A 86 12.49 7.09 -9.67
N SER A 87 12.30 5.95 -9.06
CA SER A 87 11.25 5.00 -9.39
C SER A 87 10.66 4.44 -8.11
N ASP A 88 9.55 3.74 -8.23
CA ASP A 88 8.93 3.04 -7.10
C ASP A 88 9.96 2.18 -6.34
N LEU A 89 10.75 1.38 -7.05
CA LEU A 89 11.75 0.50 -6.46
C LEU A 89 12.92 1.25 -5.79
N THR A 90 13.40 2.33 -6.39
CA THR A 90 14.50 3.12 -5.81
C THR A 90 14.08 3.81 -4.51
N ILE A 91 12.84 4.25 -4.42
CA ILE A 91 12.30 4.83 -3.18
C ILE A 91 12.06 3.74 -2.13
N GLN A 92 11.54 2.56 -2.50
CA GLN A 92 11.43 1.42 -1.58
C GLN A 92 12.80 1.08 -0.96
N ALA A 93 13.85 1.06 -1.79
CA ALA A 93 15.22 0.80 -1.32
C ALA A 93 15.71 1.89 -0.36
N MET A 94 15.59 3.15 -0.76
CA MET A 94 16.10 4.29 0.00
C MET A 94 15.40 4.46 1.35
N CYS A 95 14.08 4.29 1.39
CA CYS A 95 13.33 4.37 2.65
C CYS A 95 13.49 3.12 3.53
N GLY A 96 14.30 2.14 3.14
CA GLY A 96 14.57 0.92 3.90
C GLY A 96 13.43 -0.11 3.87
N TYR A 97 12.40 0.08 3.03
CA TYR A 97 11.26 -0.82 2.97
C TYR A 97 11.66 -2.24 2.53
N LEU A 98 12.58 -2.35 1.55
CA LEU A 98 13.04 -3.63 1.05
C LEU A 98 13.82 -4.46 2.08
N ARG A 99 14.42 -3.82 3.08
CA ARG A 99 15.16 -4.51 4.13
C ARG A 99 14.27 -5.15 5.19
N THR A 100 13.00 -4.78 5.22
CA THR A 100 12.03 -5.34 6.18
C THR A 100 11.30 -6.57 5.65
N LEU A 101 11.55 -6.95 4.39
CA LEU A 101 10.94 -8.10 3.72
C LEU A 101 11.95 -9.22 3.52
N GLY A 102 11.47 -10.46 3.52
CA GLY A 102 12.29 -11.67 3.36
C GLY A 102 13.05 -12.07 4.64
N ASP A 103 13.90 -13.08 4.52
CA ASP A 103 14.61 -13.65 5.65
C ASP A 103 15.89 -12.87 5.99
N VAL A 104 16.38 -13.03 7.22
CA VAL A 104 17.65 -12.44 7.66
C VAL A 104 18.81 -13.04 6.88
N GLY A 105 19.69 -12.15 6.42
CA GLY A 105 20.86 -12.58 5.60
C GLY A 105 20.53 -12.79 4.11
N GLU A 106 19.27 -12.84 3.73
CA GLU A 106 18.83 -12.92 2.34
C GLU A 106 18.87 -11.52 1.67
N GLU A 107 18.87 -11.54 0.34
CA GLU A 107 18.80 -10.30 -0.42
C GLU A 107 17.47 -9.56 -0.19
N PRO A 108 17.45 -8.22 -0.32
CA PRO A 108 16.23 -7.45 -0.19
C PRO A 108 15.16 -7.89 -1.20
N ILE A 109 13.92 -8.07 -0.74
CA ILE A 109 12.81 -8.53 -1.57
C ILE A 109 11.95 -7.33 -2.00
N ARG A 110 11.64 -7.27 -3.28
CA ARG A 110 10.71 -6.29 -3.85
C ARG A 110 9.26 -6.62 -3.46
N VAL A 111 8.49 -5.62 -3.05
CA VAL A 111 7.02 -5.72 -3.03
C VAL A 111 6.52 -5.86 -4.46
N GLY A 112 5.63 -6.82 -4.71
CA GLY A 112 5.13 -7.12 -6.04
C GLY A 112 4.14 -6.09 -6.63
N ALA A 113 3.91 -4.96 -5.93
CA ALA A 113 3.04 -3.86 -6.35
C ALA A 113 3.76 -2.53 -6.34
N ASP A 114 3.28 -1.57 -7.12
CA ASP A 114 3.78 -0.18 -7.16
C ASP A 114 3.25 0.61 -5.96
N VAL A 115 3.67 0.18 -4.75
CA VAL A 115 3.16 0.69 -3.48
C VAL A 115 3.52 2.16 -3.24
N VAL A 116 4.71 2.58 -3.65
CA VAL A 116 5.18 3.96 -3.48
C VAL A 116 4.35 4.90 -4.35
N SER A 117 4.19 4.56 -5.61
CA SER A 117 3.41 5.36 -6.57
C SER A 117 1.96 5.46 -6.16
N THR A 118 1.35 4.35 -5.73
CA THR A 118 -0.04 4.32 -5.27
C THR A 118 -0.24 5.15 -4.00
N CYS A 119 0.64 5.00 -3.00
CA CYS A 119 0.58 5.79 -1.77
C CYS A 119 0.82 7.28 -2.04
N THR A 120 1.76 7.61 -2.95
CA THR A 120 2.02 9.00 -3.32
C THR A 120 0.83 9.63 -4.00
N ALA A 121 0.18 8.92 -4.90
CA ALA A 121 -1.04 9.38 -5.55
C ALA A 121 -2.16 9.64 -4.54
N ALA A 122 -2.38 8.72 -3.58
CA ALA A 122 -3.39 8.87 -2.54
C ALA A 122 -3.11 10.09 -1.63
N MET A 123 -1.88 10.25 -1.14
CA MET A 123 -1.49 11.38 -0.31
C MET A 123 -1.56 12.71 -1.06
N SER A 124 -1.15 12.71 -2.34
CA SER A 124 -1.25 13.88 -3.20
C SER A 124 -2.70 14.26 -3.50
N LEU A 125 -3.58 13.28 -3.65
CA LEU A 125 -5.01 13.52 -3.82
C LEU A 125 -5.62 14.17 -2.56
N ILE A 126 -5.24 13.74 -1.36
CA ILE A 126 -5.68 14.38 -0.11
C ILE A 126 -5.26 15.86 -0.08
N ALA A 127 -4.01 16.16 -0.43
CA ALA A 127 -3.52 17.53 -0.51
C ALA A 127 -4.25 18.35 -1.58
N LEU A 128 -4.52 17.74 -2.74
CA LEU A 128 -5.26 18.36 -3.83
C LEU A 128 -6.70 18.68 -3.42
N LEU A 129 -7.41 17.76 -2.79
CA LEU A 129 -8.78 17.99 -2.29
C LEU A 129 -8.81 19.10 -1.23
N SER A 130 -7.81 19.17 -0.37
CA SER A 130 -7.66 20.27 0.60
C SER A 130 -7.44 21.62 -0.10
N ALA A 131 -6.65 21.64 -1.17
CA ALA A 131 -6.43 22.84 -1.98
C ALA A 131 -7.68 23.27 -2.76
N LEU A 132 -8.43 22.32 -3.30
CA LEU A 132 -9.72 22.59 -3.95
C LEU A 132 -10.74 23.18 -2.96
N TYR A 133 -10.79 22.63 -1.75
CA TYR A 133 -11.64 23.19 -0.71
C TYR A 133 -11.25 24.63 -0.38
N HIS A 134 -9.96 24.92 -0.24
CA HIS A 134 -9.45 26.28 -0.03
C HIS A 134 -9.80 27.21 -1.22
N GLN A 135 -9.61 26.73 -2.45
CA GLN A 135 -9.95 27.48 -3.67
C GLN A 135 -11.44 27.86 -3.71
N ILE A 136 -12.34 26.90 -3.38
CA ILE A 136 -13.80 27.16 -3.31
C ILE A 136 -14.11 28.26 -2.29
N GLN A 137 -13.43 28.29 -1.15
CA GLN A 137 -13.67 29.27 -0.09
C GLN A 137 -13.09 30.67 -0.40
N THR A 138 -11.96 30.73 -1.10
CA THR A 138 -11.17 31.96 -1.25
C THR A 138 -11.07 32.48 -2.68
N GLY A 139 -11.39 31.65 -3.67
CA GLY A 139 -11.14 31.90 -5.08
C GLY A 139 -9.67 31.83 -5.48
N LYS A 140 -8.77 31.40 -4.58
CA LYS A 140 -7.31 31.36 -4.82
C LYS A 140 -6.80 29.95 -4.93
N GLY A 141 -5.97 29.71 -5.96
CA GLY A 141 -5.18 28.50 -6.10
C GLY A 141 -3.97 28.48 -5.18
N GLN A 142 -3.16 27.46 -5.31
CA GLN A 142 -1.90 27.30 -4.58
C GLN A 142 -0.99 26.25 -5.21
N LYS A 143 0.31 26.33 -4.91
CA LYS A 143 1.27 25.27 -5.26
C LYS A 143 1.33 24.21 -4.17
N ILE A 144 1.29 22.95 -4.59
CA ILE A 144 1.49 21.77 -3.75
C ILE A 144 2.75 21.05 -4.24
N ASN A 145 3.72 20.85 -3.38
CA ASN A 145 4.88 20.01 -3.66
C ASN A 145 4.72 18.67 -2.94
N SER A 146 4.68 17.59 -3.69
CA SER A 146 4.61 16.22 -3.17
C SER A 146 5.85 15.42 -3.57
N SER A 147 6.24 14.45 -2.76
CA SER A 147 7.35 13.56 -3.11
C SER A 147 7.10 12.12 -2.70
N MET A 148 7.58 11.21 -3.52
CA MET A 148 7.51 9.78 -3.25
C MET A 148 8.24 9.42 -1.95
N LEU A 149 9.45 9.94 -1.75
CA LEU A 149 10.22 9.70 -0.52
C LEU A 149 9.50 10.24 0.71
N GLY A 150 8.99 11.48 0.65
CA GLY A 150 8.24 12.09 1.77
C GLY A 150 7.00 11.29 2.14
N THR A 151 6.26 10.82 1.14
CA THR A 151 5.10 9.94 1.35
C THR A 151 5.50 8.64 2.05
N MET A 152 6.52 7.94 1.54
CA MET A 152 6.95 6.68 2.14
C MET A 152 7.47 6.86 3.55
N MET A 153 8.15 7.95 3.84
CA MET A 153 8.56 8.28 5.21
C MET A 153 7.34 8.54 6.12
N ALA A 154 6.30 9.21 5.63
CA ALA A 154 5.10 9.50 6.42
C ALA A 154 4.28 8.24 6.76
N ILE A 155 4.15 7.28 5.83
CA ILE A 155 3.37 6.05 6.07
C ILE A 155 4.10 5.00 6.92
N LYS A 156 5.41 5.14 7.14
CA LYS A 156 6.22 4.23 7.99
C LYS A 156 6.05 4.51 9.48
N THR A 157 4.87 4.77 9.94
CA THR A 157 4.55 5.25 11.29
C THR A 157 5.15 4.41 12.43
N LEU A 158 5.07 3.08 12.34
CA LEU A 158 5.59 2.18 13.40
C LEU A 158 7.12 2.16 13.48
N GLN A 159 7.81 2.43 12.38
CA GLN A 159 9.28 2.44 12.36
C GLN A 159 9.87 3.74 12.92
N TRP A 160 9.04 4.76 13.15
CA TRP A 160 9.47 5.98 13.83
C TRP A 160 9.87 5.75 15.28
N SER A 161 9.31 4.75 15.94
CA SER A 161 9.71 4.36 17.30
C SER A 161 11.19 3.96 17.37
N GLY A 162 11.71 3.31 16.33
CA GLY A 162 13.12 2.96 16.23
C GLY A 162 14.07 4.16 16.15
N PHE A 163 13.61 5.35 15.72
CA PHE A 163 14.38 6.59 15.78
C PHE A 163 14.36 7.23 17.17
N SER A 164 13.27 7.01 17.91
CA SER A 164 13.10 7.58 19.25
C SER A 164 13.84 6.78 20.32
N ASP A 165 13.93 5.47 20.15
CA ASP A 165 14.61 4.56 21.08
C ASP A 165 15.25 3.39 20.31
N PRO A 166 16.38 3.64 19.62
CA PRO A 166 17.02 2.66 18.77
C PRO A 166 17.57 1.44 19.53
N ASP A 167 17.89 1.60 20.81
CA ASP A 167 18.49 0.53 21.62
C ASP A 167 17.44 -0.48 22.15
N ASN A 168 16.17 -0.06 22.24
CA ASN A 168 15.06 -0.89 22.71
C ASN A 168 14.03 -1.18 21.61
N TRP A 169 14.33 -0.87 20.35
CA TRP A 169 13.41 -1.07 19.26
C TRP A 169 13.44 -2.52 18.75
N GLU A 170 12.55 -3.34 19.27
CA GLU A 170 12.21 -4.62 18.71
C GLU A 170 11.17 -4.41 17.59
N GLY A 171 11.62 -3.99 16.42
CA GLY A 171 10.74 -3.71 15.29
C GLY A 171 9.95 -4.94 14.87
N ASN A 172 8.64 -4.91 15.04
CA ASN A 172 7.72 -5.97 14.61
C ASN A 172 7.77 -6.26 13.08
N PHE A 173 8.52 -5.46 12.34
CA PHE A 173 8.63 -5.51 10.89
C PHE A 173 10.09 -5.58 10.40
N CYS A 174 11.02 -5.86 11.29
CA CYS A 174 12.39 -6.17 10.89
C CYS A 174 12.53 -7.65 10.60
N LYS A 175 13.40 -7.99 9.67
CA LYS A 175 13.83 -9.38 9.46
C LYS A 175 14.27 -9.96 10.79
N ASN A 176 13.66 -11.06 11.20
CA ASN A 176 14.02 -11.73 12.43
C ASN A 176 15.34 -12.45 12.25
N GLU A 177 16.19 -12.43 13.27
CA GLU A 177 17.48 -13.12 13.27
C GLU A 177 17.35 -14.64 13.35
N THR A 178 16.16 -15.14 13.64
CA THR A 178 15.88 -16.56 13.77
C THR A 178 14.87 -16.99 12.73
N ASP A 179 15.37 -17.68 11.74
CA ASP A 179 14.69 -18.60 10.86
C ASP A 179 13.38 -18.13 10.16
N GLY A 180 13.44 -18.17 8.87
CA GLY A 180 12.38 -18.17 7.88
C GLY A 180 11.08 -17.48 8.28
N SER A 181 10.98 -16.22 7.96
CA SER A 181 9.81 -15.34 8.17
C SER A 181 8.55 -15.75 7.41
N ASN A 182 8.20 -16.99 7.47
CA ASN A 182 6.88 -17.41 7.03
C ASN A 182 5.88 -17.00 8.10
N TYR A 183 5.15 -15.94 7.89
CA TYR A 183 4.11 -15.43 8.80
C TYR A 183 2.81 -16.24 8.78
N GLY A 184 2.83 -17.46 8.32
CA GLY A 184 1.65 -18.29 8.22
C GLY A 184 1.79 -19.62 8.95
N GLN A 185 0.70 -20.17 9.42
CA GLN A 185 0.59 -21.51 9.92
C GLN A 185 0.17 -22.44 8.79
N ARG A 186 0.82 -23.61 8.70
CA ARG A 186 0.46 -24.63 7.72
C ARG A 186 -0.74 -25.43 8.19
N THR A 187 -1.64 -25.70 7.28
CA THR A 187 -2.77 -26.60 7.45
C THR A 187 -2.61 -27.83 6.57
N LYS A 188 -3.57 -28.75 6.60
CA LYS A 188 -3.58 -29.94 5.77
C LYS A 188 -3.66 -29.64 4.28
N ASP A 189 -4.34 -28.59 3.89
CA ASP A 189 -4.71 -28.24 2.51
C ASP A 189 -4.24 -26.86 2.06
N GLY A 190 -3.58 -26.10 2.95
CA GLY A 190 -3.11 -24.76 2.61
C GLY A 190 -2.26 -24.13 3.70
N SER A 191 -2.43 -22.83 3.83
CA SER A 191 -1.81 -22.03 4.89
C SER A 191 -2.72 -20.89 5.29
N ILE A 192 -2.69 -20.53 6.55
CA ILE A 192 -3.46 -19.44 7.12
C ILE A 192 -2.54 -18.42 7.79
N PHE A 193 -2.96 -17.18 7.82
CA PHE A 193 -2.40 -16.17 8.69
C PHE A 193 -3.30 -16.02 9.91
N ALA A 194 -2.73 -16.09 11.11
CA ALA A 194 -3.45 -15.86 12.34
C ALA A 194 -2.64 -14.96 13.27
N THR A 195 -3.30 -14.05 13.96
CA THR A 195 -2.70 -13.17 14.98
C THR A 195 -3.68 -12.95 16.12
N PRO A 196 -3.20 -12.83 17.37
CA PRO A 196 -4.11 -12.59 18.51
C PRO A 196 -4.83 -11.25 18.33
N SER A 197 -6.14 -11.25 18.63
CA SER A 197 -6.90 -10.02 18.74
C SER A 197 -6.80 -9.46 20.17
N PRO A 198 -7.04 -8.16 20.39
CA PRO A 198 -7.11 -7.61 21.75
C PRO A 198 -8.15 -8.25 22.67
N ALA A 199 -9.12 -8.98 22.10
CA ALA A 199 -10.15 -9.69 22.85
C ALA A 199 -9.71 -11.09 23.34
N LEU A 200 -8.59 -11.60 22.81
CA LEU A 200 -8.04 -12.88 23.22
C LEU A 200 -7.35 -12.73 24.58
N ILE A 201 -7.97 -13.26 25.63
CA ILE A 201 -7.37 -13.36 26.97
C ILE A 201 -6.72 -14.72 27.17
N GLU A 202 -5.85 -14.84 28.17
CA GLU A 202 -5.06 -16.03 28.43
C GLU A 202 -5.94 -17.28 28.65
N GLU A 203 -7.03 -17.16 29.35
CA GLU A 203 -7.98 -18.27 29.59
C GLU A 203 -8.55 -18.82 28.28
N LYS A 204 -9.03 -17.94 27.40
CA LYS A 204 -9.54 -18.32 26.07
C LYS A 204 -8.43 -18.92 25.17
N PHE A 205 -7.20 -18.43 25.29
CA PHE A 205 -6.08 -19.01 24.57
C PHE A 205 -5.83 -20.46 25.00
N TYR A 206 -5.83 -20.74 26.30
CA TYR A 206 -5.66 -22.12 26.80
C TYR A 206 -6.82 -23.04 26.43
N GLU A 207 -8.04 -22.54 26.41
CA GLU A 207 -9.20 -23.29 25.89
C GLU A 207 -9.01 -23.64 24.40
N MET A 208 -8.61 -22.66 23.59
CA MET A 208 -8.36 -22.82 22.16
C MET A 208 -7.29 -23.86 21.87
N ILE A 209 -6.14 -23.78 22.53
CA ILE A 209 -5.07 -24.77 22.31
C ILE A 209 -5.42 -26.15 22.88
N THR A 210 -6.35 -26.24 23.82
CA THR A 210 -6.91 -27.50 24.26
C THR A 210 -7.77 -28.13 23.18
N GLU A 211 -8.57 -27.35 22.48
CA GLU A 211 -9.38 -27.82 21.35
C GLU A 211 -8.51 -28.29 20.19
N PHE A 212 -7.39 -27.65 19.91
CA PHE A 212 -6.39 -28.13 18.98
C PHE A 212 -5.65 -29.40 19.46
N GLY A 213 -5.82 -29.79 20.73
CA GLY A 213 -5.15 -30.95 21.33
C GLY A 213 -3.68 -30.71 21.67
N MET A 214 -3.19 -29.46 21.67
CA MET A 214 -1.78 -29.13 21.84
C MET A 214 -1.40 -28.66 23.26
N LEU A 215 -2.36 -28.56 24.18
CA LEU A 215 -2.18 -28.01 25.52
C LEU A 215 -1.00 -28.63 26.28
N GLU A 216 -0.93 -29.98 26.28
CA GLU A 216 0.10 -30.71 27.05
C GLU A 216 1.51 -30.47 26.51
N ASP A 217 1.65 -30.36 25.20
CA ASP A 217 2.93 -30.07 24.60
C ASP A 217 3.32 -28.59 24.78
N PHE A 218 2.34 -27.69 24.70
CA PHE A 218 2.56 -26.26 24.93
C PHE A 218 3.04 -25.97 26.36
N LYS A 219 2.43 -26.63 27.38
CA LYS A 219 2.79 -26.44 28.79
C LYS A 219 4.17 -27.01 29.17
N LYS A 220 4.76 -27.89 28.38
CA LYS A 220 6.11 -28.40 28.61
C LYS A 220 7.19 -27.39 28.30
N ASP A 221 6.90 -26.37 27.53
CA ASP A 221 7.83 -25.33 27.09
C ASP A 221 7.58 -24.03 27.86
N GLU A 222 8.45 -23.74 28.82
CA GLU A 222 8.32 -22.54 29.67
C GLU A 222 8.39 -21.24 28.86
N GLU A 223 9.16 -21.23 27.76
CA GLU A 223 9.28 -20.09 26.87
C GLU A 223 7.95 -19.77 26.16
N LEU A 224 7.25 -20.82 25.71
CA LEU A 224 5.93 -20.67 25.10
C LEU A 224 4.89 -20.19 26.11
N VAL A 225 4.92 -20.76 27.33
CA VAL A 225 3.99 -20.37 28.41
C VAL A 225 4.16 -18.90 28.78
N GLN A 226 5.41 -18.45 28.95
CA GLN A 226 5.70 -17.05 29.28
C GLN A 226 5.35 -16.08 28.16
N ASN A 227 5.41 -16.53 26.92
CA ASN A 227 5.15 -15.73 25.72
C ASN A 227 3.90 -16.19 24.95
N TRP A 228 2.90 -16.72 25.64
CA TRP A 228 1.69 -17.30 25.03
C TRP A 228 1.05 -16.37 24.00
N TRP A 229 0.95 -15.07 24.30
CA TRP A 229 0.38 -14.06 23.41
C TRP A 229 1.12 -13.95 22.08
N ASN A 230 2.45 -14.02 22.10
CA ASN A 230 3.31 -13.91 20.94
C ASN A 230 3.64 -15.27 20.32
N SER A 231 3.03 -16.36 20.77
CA SER A 231 3.31 -17.72 20.26
C SER A 231 2.74 -17.98 18.87
N PHE A 232 1.94 -17.06 18.33
CA PHE A 232 1.49 -17.08 16.93
C PHE A 232 1.35 -15.64 16.42
N GLY A 233 1.16 -15.48 15.10
CA GLY A 233 1.19 -14.17 14.46
C GLY A 233 2.56 -13.87 13.86
N VAL A 234 3.17 -12.77 14.24
CA VAL A 234 4.44 -12.29 13.69
C VAL A 234 5.50 -12.13 14.78
N GLY A 235 6.77 -12.29 14.41
CA GLY A 235 7.91 -12.05 15.29
C GLY A 235 8.66 -13.31 15.71
N THR A 236 9.77 -13.13 16.44
CA THR A 236 10.68 -14.22 16.83
C THR A 236 10.01 -15.29 17.68
N LYS A 237 9.11 -14.89 18.57
CA LYS A 237 8.37 -15.84 19.44
C LYS A 237 7.37 -16.68 18.65
N ALA A 238 6.70 -16.09 17.66
CA ALA A 238 5.83 -16.83 16.75
C ALA A 238 6.62 -17.82 15.90
N SER A 239 7.80 -17.44 15.40
CA SER A 239 8.70 -18.32 14.67
C SER A 239 9.19 -19.48 15.54
N TYR A 240 9.52 -19.22 16.80
CA TYR A 240 9.92 -20.26 17.77
C TYR A 240 8.79 -21.27 18.02
N ALA A 241 7.55 -20.79 18.18
CA ALA A 241 6.39 -21.63 18.45
C ALA A 241 5.90 -22.43 17.24
N ARG A 242 6.29 -22.04 16.03
CA ARG A 242 5.79 -22.58 14.77
C ARG A 242 5.85 -24.09 14.64
N PRO A 243 6.97 -24.79 14.97
CA PRO A 243 7.01 -26.24 14.86
C PRO A 243 5.93 -26.94 15.69
N LEU A 244 5.56 -26.35 16.84
CA LEU A 244 4.47 -26.87 17.65
C LEU A 244 3.11 -26.65 16.98
N TRP A 245 2.85 -25.45 16.46
CA TRP A 245 1.62 -25.16 15.70
C TRP A 245 1.49 -26.08 14.49
N ASP A 246 2.52 -26.19 13.66
CA ASP A 246 2.51 -27.05 12.48
C ASP A 246 2.24 -28.54 12.81
N LYS A 247 2.76 -29.03 13.93
CA LYS A 247 2.52 -30.41 14.41
C LYS A 247 1.03 -30.75 14.54
N TYR A 248 0.21 -29.77 14.90
CA TYR A 248 -1.22 -29.96 15.14
C TYR A 248 -2.06 -29.47 13.97
N LEU A 249 -1.80 -28.28 13.45
CA LEU A 249 -2.64 -27.68 12.42
C LEU A 249 -2.54 -28.38 11.06
N THR A 250 -1.41 -28.98 10.71
CA THR A 250 -1.27 -29.76 9.47
C THR A 250 -2.16 -31.02 9.40
N LYS A 251 -2.82 -31.38 10.50
CA LYS A 251 -3.78 -32.49 10.54
C LYS A 251 -5.20 -32.03 10.21
N MET A 252 -5.47 -30.74 10.21
CA MET A 252 -6.76 -30.12 10.03
C MET A 252 -6.76 -29.30 8.74
N THR A 253 -7.95 -29.17 8.12
CA THR A 253 -8.13 -28.29 6.97
C THR A 253 -8.08 -26.81 7.40
N SER A 254 -7.83 -25.90 6.46
CA SER A 254 -7.87 -24.46 6.70
C SER A 254 -9.22 -24.04 7.31
N ASP A 255 -10.33 -24.54 6.76
CA ASP A 255 -11.68 -24.23 7.26
C ASP A 255 -11.88 -24.66 8.71
N GLU A 256 -11.46 -25.89 9.07
CA GLU A 256 -11.57 -26.40 10.45
C GLU A 256 -10.76 -25.54 11.43
N VAL A 257 -9.55 -25.14 11.01
CA VAL A 257 -8.69 -24.29 11.86
C VAL A 257 -9.27 -22.88 11.99
N LEU A 258 -9.76 -22.29 10.90
CA LEU A 258 -10.38 -20.95 10.90
C LEU A 258 -11.65 -20.92 11.74
N GLU A 259 -12.47 -22.01 11.74
CA GLU A 259 -13.65 -22.11 12.58
C GLU A 259 -13.29 -22.01 14.06
N ILE A 260 -12.25 -22.73 14.51
CA ILE A 260 -11.76 -22.65 15.88
C ILE A 260 -11.24 -21.25 16.20
N PHE A 261 -10.35 -20.70 15.36
CA PHE A 261 -9.82 -19.36 15.58
C PHE A 261 -10.90 -18.28 15.67
N ASN A 262 -11.92 -18.33 14.82
CA ASN A 262 -13.05 -17.40 14.85
C ASN A 262 -13.85 -17.50 16.14
N ARG A 263 -14.05 -18.73 16.68
CA ARG A 263 -14.75 -18.96 17.94
C ARG A 263 -14.06 -18.30 19.12
N TYR A 264 -12.74 -18.24 19.08
CA TYR A 264 -11.91 -17.62 20.12
C TYR A 264 -11.49 -16.18 19.78
N GLU A 265 -12.14 -15.57 18.79
CA GLU A 265 -11.91 -14.17 18.40
C GLU A 265 -10.45 -13.90 17.94
N VAL A 266 -9.77 -14.90 17.43
CA VAL A 266 -8.45 -14.74 16.77
C VAL A 266 -8.65 -14.18 15.37
N TRP A 267 -7.87 -13.19 14.99
CA TRP A 267 -7.86 -12.67 13.63
C TRP A 267 -7.12 -13.64 12.71
N ALA A 268 -7.86 -14.37 11.90
CA ALA A 268 -7.29 -15.37 11.02
C ALA A 268 -7.95 -15.34 9.64
N VAL A 269 -7.13 -15.59 8.61
CA VAL A 269 -7.58 -15.71 7.22
C VAL A 269 -6.70 -16.72 6.48
N GLU A 270 -7.26 -17.35 5.45
CA GLU A 270 -6.49 -18.16 4.51
C GLU A 270 -5.67 -17.29 3.57
N PHE A 271 -4.46 -17.74 3.20
CA PHE A 271 -3.69 -17.10 2.14
C PHE A 271 -4.34 -17.38 0.80
N SER A 272 -4.84 -16.33 0.17
CA SER A 272 -5.51 -16.42 -1.13
C SER A 272 -4.51 -16.31 -2.28
N GLU A 273 -4.73 -17.13 -3.31
CA GLU A 273 -4.04 -16.98 -4.59
C GLU A 273 -4.72 -15.88 -5.42
N ILE A 274 -3.91 -15.02 -6.07
CA ILE A 274 -4.41 -13.82 -6.78
C ILE A 274 -5.43 -14.19 -7.88
N ASP A 275 -5.22 -15.28 -8.58
CA ASP A 275 -6.11 -15.75 -9.65
C ASP A 275 -7.46 -16.24 -9.15
N LYS A 276 -7.54 -16.66 -7.88
CA LYS A 276 -8.77 -17.10 -7.21
C LYS A 276 -9.55 -15.98 -6.56
N LEU A 277 -8.92 -14.81 -6.31
CA LEU A 277 -9.57 -13.70 -5.62
C LEU A 277 -10.84 -13.20 -6.31
N LYS A 278 -10.88 -13.21 -7.66
CA LYS A 278 -12.07 -12.76 -8.42
C LYS A 278 -13.33 -13.60 -8.13
N ASP A 279 -13.15 -14.87 -7.73
CA ASP A 279 -14.23 -15.82 -7.45
C ASP A 279 -14.46 -15.97 -5.92
N HIS A 280 -13.76 -15.16 -5.09
CA HIS A 280 -13.91 -15.20 -3.65
C HIS A 280 -15.26 -14.59 -3.24
N PRO A 281 -16.10 -15.28 -2.41
CA PRO A 281 -17.46 -14.83 -2.07
C PRO A 281 -17.55 -13.40 -1.53
N GLN A 282 -16.59 -12.99 -0.69
CA GLN A 282 -16.55 -11.61 -0.15
C GLN A 282 -16.26 -10.59 -1.23
N ILE A 283 -15.35 -10.89 -2.16
CA ILE A 283 -14.98 -10.02 -3.29
C ILE A 283 -16.17 -9.86 -4.24
N GLU A 284 -16.88 -10.96 -4.50
CA GLU A 284 -18.10 -10.94 -5.30
C GLU A 284 -19.22 -10.14 -4.60
N TYR A 285 -19.46 -10.37 -3.31
CA TYR A 285 -20.45 -9.63 -2.52
C TYR A 285 -20.18 -8.11 -2.54
N LEU A 286 -18.92 -7.70 -2.42
CA LEU A 286 -18.50 -6.31 -2.49
C LEU A 286 -18.56 -5.73 -3.92
N GLN A 287 -18.83 -6.55 -4.93
CA GLN A 287 -18.87 -6.14 -6.32
C GLN A 287 -17.59 -5.40 -6.77
N MET A 288 -16.43 -5.89 -6.34
CA MET A 288 -15.16 -5.20 -6.58
C MET A 288 -14.74 -5.21 -8.05
N PHE A 289 -15.31 -6.09 -8.86
CA PHE A 289 -15.04 -6.17 -10.28
C PHE A 289 -16.21 -5.71 -11.13
N GLU A 290 -15.91 -5.09 -12.24
CA GLU A 290 -16.84 -4.61 -13.24
C GLU A 290 -16.45 -5.18 -14.61
N LYS A 291 -17.42 -5.71 -15.35
CA LYS A 291 -17.21 -6.27 -16.68
C LYS A 291 -17.58 -5.25 -17.74
N HIS A 292 -16.68 -5.03 -18.68
CA HIS A 292 -16.87 -4.26 -19.89
C HIS A 292 -16.61 -5.14 -21.12
N ASP A 293 -16.98 -4.66 -22.31
CA ASP A 293 -16.80 -5.42 -23.57
C ASP A 293 -15.33 -5.75 -23.85
N ASP A 294 -14.41 -4.94 -23.36
CA ASP A 294 -12.96 -5.07 -23.57
C ASP A 294 -12.23 -5.78 -22.41
N GLY A 295 -12.87 -6.01 -21.26
CA GLY A 295 -12.26 -6.69 -20.13
C GLY A 295 -13.01 -6.60 -18.82
N THR A 296 -12.34 -7.06 -17.75
CA THR A 296 -12.81 -6.95 -16.38
C THR A 296 -11.87 -6.00 -15.63
N TYR A 297 -12.42 -5.03 -14.94
CA TYR A 297 -11.68 -4.00 -14.23
C TYR A 297 -12.05 -3.95 -12.75
N LEU A 298 -11.13 -3.50 -11.90
CA LEU A 298 -11.44 -3.18 -10.52
C LEU A 298 -12.27 -1.89 -10.46
N ARG A 299 -13.30 -1.90 -9.64
CA ARG A 299 -14.05 -0.71 -9.28
C ARG A 299 -13.31 0.12 -8.25
N ALA A 300 -13.77 1.36 -8.04
CA ALA A 300 -13.34 2.15 -6.91
C ALA A 300 -13.64 1.39 -5.59
N PRO A 301 -12.73 1.44 -4.59
CA PRO A 301 -12.92 0.72 -3.33
C PRO A 301 -13.95 1.39 -2.41
N TRP A 302 -14.71 2.35 -2.89
CA TRP A 302 -15.78 3.03 -2.15
C TRP A 302 -17.06 3.11 -2.97
N LYS A 303 -18.17 3.17 -2.28
CA LYS A 303 -19.51 3.34 -2.83
C LYS A 303 -20.20 4.52 -2.13
N THR A 304 -20.82 5.39 -2.90
CA THR A 304 -21.66 6.47 -2.39
C THR A 304 -23.13 6.03 -2.35
N PRO A 305 -24.04 6.81 -1.73
CA PRO A 305 -25.49 6.55 -1.84
C PRO A 305 -26.00 6.51 -3.30
N TRP A 306 -25.27 7.14 -4.23
CA TRP A 306 -25.59 7.14 -5.67
C TRP A 306 -24.95 6.00 -6.45
N GLY A 307 -24.21 5.12 -5.78
CA GLY A 307 -23.53 3.99 -6.42
C GLY A 307 -22.00 4.11 -6.40
N PHE A 308 -21.35 3.26 -7.18
CA PHE A 308 -19.91 3.36 -7.46
C PHE A 308 -19.66 4.49 -8.46
N PRO A 309 -18.50 5.16 -8.40
CA PRO A 309 -18.08 6.06 -9.45
C PRO A 309 -18.08 5.34 -10.82
N SER A 310 -18.62 5.99 -11.84
CA SER A 310 -18.51 5.49 -13.21
C SER A 310 -17.08 5.63 -13.69
N LEU A 311 -16.59 4.61 -14.39
CA LEU A 311 -15.27 4.58 -15.00
C LEU A 311 -15.45 4.32 -16.50
N ASP A 312 -15.48 5.39 -17.28
CA ASP A 312 -15.59 5.26 -18.72
C ASP A 312 -14.28 4.78 -19.36
N PRO A 313 -14.31 4.10 -20.51
CA PRO A 313 -13.12 3.77 -21.27
C PRO A 313 -12.33 5.02 -21.65
N ILE A 314 -11.05 4.85 -22.00
CA ILE A 314 -10.21 5.93 -22.55
C ILE A 314 -10.78 6.29 -23.93
N GLU A 315 -11.06 7.57 -24.15
CA GLU A 315 -11.37 8.14 -25.46
C GLU A 315 -10.10 8.45 -26.27
#